data_f7aa1e8918f91117b10c60a23a2225bf
#
_entry.id   f7aa1e8918f91117b10c60a23a2225bf
#
_cell.length_a   1.000
_cell.length_b   1.000
_cell.length_c   1.000
_cell.angle_alpha   90.00
_cell.angle_beta   90.00
_cell.angle_gamma   90.00
#
_symmetry.space_group_name_H-M   'P 1'
#
loop_
_entity.id
_entity.type
_entity.pdbx_description
1 polymer ?
#
loop_
_entity_poly.entity_id
_entity_poly.type
_entity_poly.pdbx_seq_one_letter_code
_entity_poly.pdbx_strand_id
1 'polypeptide(L)'
;MPGKAAAAAIVIGCAVLAGNTVRAAECEEDVIAQHMVGEALLAANLIAAAEKAGITPAQINAALKEVADKSAIDEFWITDSSGHAYLTNTGIDFTFGPDKAKQPQASAFWPLIEGQEKIVVQQARKREIDDQVFKYVGVAGVDKPRIVQVGVAAKHLPGCH
;
A
#
# COMPACT_ATOMS: atom_id res chain seq x y z
N MET A 1 -30.55 -69.02 6.31
CA MET A 1 -30.93 -67.63 5.97
C MET A 1 -29.75 -66.74 6.30
N PRO A 2 -29.10 -66.11 5.33
CA PRO A 2 -27.89 -65.32 5.57
C PRO A 2 -28.25 -63.86 5.88
N GLY A 3 -27.67 -63.35 6.97
CA GLY A 3 -27.76 -61.94 7.39
C GLY A 3 -26.96 -61.04 6.49
N LYS A 4 -27.57 -59.90 6.05
CA LYS A 4 -26.94 -58.85 5.28
C LYS A 4 -26.07 -57.99 6.19
N ALA A 5 -24.77 -57.95 5.91
CA ALA A 5 -23.86 -56.99 6.48
C ALA A 5 -24.02 -55.62 5.75
N ALA A 6 -24.36 -54.58 6.49
CA ALA A 6 -24.40 -53.21 5.98
C ALA A 6 -22.97 -52.60 6.06
N ALA A 7 -22.39 -52.26 4.90
CA ALA A 7 -21.14 -51.53 4.84
C ALA A 7 -21.41 -50.03 5.07
N ALA A 8 -20.89 -49.50 6.18
CA ALA A 8 -20.90 -48.07 6.43
C ALA A 8 -19.74 -47.41 5.66
N ALA A 9 -20.08 -46.61 4.66
CA ALA A 9 -19.10 -45.78 3.97
C ALA A 9 -18.71 -44.57 4.83
N ILE A 10 -17.45 -44.52 5.26
CA ILE A 10 -16.88 -43.35 5.94
C ILE A 10 -16.54 -42.33 4.87
N VAL A 11 -17.35 -41.28 4.79
CA VAL A 11 -17.02 -40.10 4.01
C VAL A 11 -16.05 -39.24 4.83
N ILE A 12 -14.75 -39.36 4.58
CA ILE A 12 -13.77 -38.43 5.14
C ILE A 12 -13.85 -37.17 4.31
N GLY A 13 -14.53 -36.17 4.86
CA GLY A 13 -14.67 -34.86 4.23
C GLY A 13 -13.33 -34.12 4.18
N CYS A 14 -12.87 -33.79 2.97
CA CYS A 14 -11.77 -32.87 2.71
C CYS A 14 -12.20 -31.43 3.07
N ALA A 15 -12.14 -31.05 4.34
CA ALA A 15 -12.46 -29.69 4.81
C ALA A 15 -11.23 -28.92 5.33
N VAL A 16 -9.99 -29.37 5.07
CA VAL A 16 -8.78 -28.79 5.71
C VAL A 16 -7.95 -27.90 4.78
N LEU A 17 -8.23 -27.81 3.48
CA LEU A 17 -7.38 -27.09 2.54
C LEU A 17 -7.70 -25.59 2.37
N ALA A 18 -8.90 -25.14 2.66
CA ALA A 18 -9.27 -23.74 2.46
C ALA A 18 -8.67 -22.78 3.51
N GLY A 19 -8.49 -23.25 4.75
CA GLY A 19 -7.97 -22.41 5.84
C GLY A 19 -6.47 -22.08 5.71
N ASN A 20 -5.68 -22.96 5.12
CA ASN A 20 -4.23 -22.78 5.01
C ASN A 20 -3.84 -21.83 3.86
N THR A 21 -4.61 -21.79 2.78
CA THR A 21 -4.35 -20.91 1.64
C THR A 21 -4.66 -19.45 1.97
N VAL A 22 -5.74 -19.17 2.69
CA VAL A 22 -6.10 -17.82 3.14
C VAL A 22 -5.05 -17.28 4.11
N ARG A 23 -4.61 -18.10 5.07
CA ARG A 23 -3.60 -17.69 6.06
C ARG A 23 -2.22 -17.47 5.44
N ALA A 24 -1.82 -18.23 4.43
CA ALA A 24 -0.57 -18.01 3.70
C ALA A 24 -0.61 -16.70 2.91
N ALA A 25 -1.71 -16.40 2.21
CA ALA A 25 -1.89 -15.15 1.47
C ALA A 25 -1.90 -13.92 2.40
N GLU A 26 -2.54 -13.99 3.56
CA GLU A 26 -2.50 -12.93 4.59
C GLU A 26 -1.07 -12.70 5.10
N CYS A 27 -0.30 -13.76 5.38
CA CYS A 27 1.09 -13.65 5.80
C CYS A 27 1.98 -12.99 4.73
N GLU A 28 1.77 -13.31 3.45
CA GLU A 28 2.52 -12.70 2.35
C GLU A 28 2.19 -11.21 2.21
N GLU A 29 0.92 -10.83 2.32
CA GLU A 29 0.52 -9.43 2.26
C GLU A 29 1.06 -8.62 3.44
N ASP A 30 1.14 -9.19 4.63
CA ASP A 30 1.75 -8.56 5.80
C ASP A 30 3.26 -8.36 5.63
N VAL A 31 3.97 -9.33 5.07
CA VAL A 31 5.41 -9.19 4.77
C VAL A 31 5.64 -8.06 3.75
N ILE A 32 4.86 -8.02 2.68
CA ILE A 32 4.93 -6.94 1.68
C ILE A 32 4.65 -5.59 2.35
N ALA A 33 3.64 -5.51 3.21
CA ALA A 33 3.32 -4.29 3.94
C ALA A 33 4.52 -3.79 4.77
N GLN A 34 5.24 -4.68 5.47
CA GLN A 34 6.42 -4.32 6.26
C GLN A 34 7.57 -3.82 5.38
N HIS A 35 7.80 -4.41 4.21
CA HIS A 35 8.76 -3.90 3.23
C HIS A 35 8.37 -2.50 2.75
N MET A 36 7.12 -2.30 2.37
CA MET A 36 6.60 -0.99 1.94
C MET A 36 6.71 0.07 3.04
N VAL A 37 6.53 -0.29 4.32
CA VAL A 37 6.78 0.61 5.46
C VAL A 37 8.25 1.05 5.48
N GLY A 38 9.19 0.11 5.33
CA GLY A 38 10.62 0.42 5.26
C GLY A 38 10.94 1.36 4.10
N GLU A 39 10.38 1.12 2.94
CA GLU A 39 10.56 1.95 1.73
C GLU A 39 9.98 3.36 1.91
N ALA A 40 8.78 3.48 2.48
CA ALA A 40 8.17 4.78 2.77
C ALA A 40 8.99 5.58 3.81
N LEU A 41 9.52 4.93 4.85
CA LEU A 41 10.39 5.56 5.83
C LEU A 41 11.73 6.01 5.23
N LEU A 42 12.33 5.20 4.36
CA LEU A 42 13.53 5.58 3.62
C LEU A 42 13.25 6.77 2.71
N ALA A 43 12.14 6.75 1.96
CA ALA A 43 11.72 7.86 1.11
C ALA A 43 11.52 9.14 1.92
N ALA A 44 10.85 9.07 3.08
CA ALA A 44 10.63 10.24 3.95
C ALA A 44 11.94 10.89 4.40
N ASN A 45 12.93 10.08 4.80
CA ASN A 45 14.24 10.57 5.23
C ASN A 45 15.07 11.13 4.06
N LEU A 46 15.09 10.42 2.92
CA LEU A 46 15.84 10.84 1.74
C LEU A 46 15.27 12.13 1.15
N ILE A 47 13.95 12.28 1.09
CA ILE A 47 13.29 13.49 0.58
C ILE A 47 13.57 14.68 1.50
N ALA A 48 13.49 14.50 2.82
CA ALA A 48 13.83 15.57 3.78
C ALA A 48 15.30 16.01 3.63
N ALA A 49 16.22 15.07 3.46
CA ALA A 49 17.62 15.36 3.22
C ALA A 49 17.87 16.03 1.87
N ALA A 50 17.21 15.59 0.81
CA ALA A 50 17.32 16.15 -0.55
C ALA A 50 16.81 17.59 -0.58
N GLU A 51 15.64 17.87 0.00
CA GLU A 51 15.11 19.24 0.08
C GLU A 51 16.04 20.15 0.89
N LYS A 52 16.57 19.68 2.01
CA LYS A 52 17.56 20.42 2.81
C LYS A 52 18.83 20.71 2.04
N ALA A 53 19.24 19.83 1.14
CA ALA A 53 20.39 20.00 0.26
C ALA A 53 20.10 20.88 -0.97
N GLY A 54 18.86 21.36 -1.13
CA GLY A 54 18.47 22.21 -2.27
C GLY A 54 18.23 21.44 -3.57
N ILE A 55 18.03 20.13 -3.50
CA ILE A 55 17.65 19.33 -4.68
C ILE A 55 16.26 19.77 -5.12
N THR A 56 16.10 20.04 -6.41
CA THR A 56 14.83 20.57 -6.94
C THR A 56 13.74 19.49 -7.00
N PRO A 57 12.44 19.85 -6.91
CA PRO A 57 11.35 18.91 -7.10
C PRO A 57 11.44 18.09 -8.38
N ALA A 58 11.87 18.69 -9.48
CA ALA A 58 12.05 17.98 -10.75
C ALA A 58 13.11 16.87 -10.66
N GLN A 59 14.22 17.13 -9.98
CA GLN A 59 15.29 16.14 -9.77
C GLN A 59 14.82 15.02 -8.83
N ILE A 60 14.06 15.37 -7.76
CA ILE A 60 13.50 14.37 -6.86
C ILE A 60 12.50 13.49 -7.62
N ASN A 61 11.57 14.08 -8.39
CA ASN A 61 10.60 13.31 -9.18
C ASN A 61 11.27 12.39 -10.20
N ALA A 62 12.37 12.84 -10.84
CA ALA A 62 13.15 11.98 -11.73
C ALA A 62 13.76 10.77 -10.99
N ALA A 63 14.29 10.98 -9.79
CA ALA A 63 14.82 9.89 -8.95
C ALA A 63 13.72 8.92 -8.49
N LEU A 64 12.56 9.43 -8.08
CA LEU A 64 11.40 8.60 -7.71
C LEU A 64 10.92 7.77 -8.91
N LYS A 65 10.89 8.38 -10.11
CA LYS A 65 10.55 7.66 -11.33
C LYS A 65 11.56 6.56 -11.65
N GLU A 66 12.85 6.82 -11.49
CA GLU A 66 13.88 5.80 -11.70
C GLU A 66 13.71 4.60 -10.76
N VAL A 67 13.36 4.85 -9.49
CA VAL A 67 13.07 3.78 -8.53
C VAL A 67 11.84 2.98 -8.97
N ALA A 68 10.75 3.65 -9.35
CA ALA A 68 9.53 3.00 -9.80
C ALA A 68 9.77 2.16 -11.07
N ASP A 69 10.56 2.65 -12.02
CA ASP A 69 10.87 1.92 -13.26
C ASP A 69 11.72 0.64 -13.01
N LYS A 70 12.41 0.56 -11.88
CA LYS A 70 13.37 -0.52 -11.56
C LYS A 70 12.95 -1.43 -10.41
N SER A 71 11.78 -1.21 -9.82
CA SER A 71 11.30 -1.96 -8.65
C SER A 71 9.85 -2.40 -8.81
N ALA A 72 9.30 -3.05 -7.77
CA ALA A 72 7.89 -3.37 -7.68
C ALA A 72 7.04 -2.19 -7.16
N ILE A 73 7.65 -1.07 -6.79
CA ILE A 73 6.93 0.14 -6.42
C ILE A 73 6.49 0.85 -7.68
N ASP A 74 5.19 0.99 -7.86
CA ASP A 74 4.64 1.70 -9.03
C ASP A 74 4.54 3.20 -8.78
N GLU A 75 4.29 3.62 -7.53
CA GLU A 75 3.96 5.01 -7.23
C GLU A 75 4.55 5.54 -5.94
N PHE A 76 4.97 6.79 -6.00
CA PHE A 76 5.31 7.63 -4.85
C PHE A 76 4.42 8.86 -4.84
N TRP A 77 3.90 9.21 -3.65
CA TRP A 77 3.10 10.39 -3.40
C TRP A 77 3.62 11.11 -2.17
N ILE A 78 4.13 12.30 -2.34
CA ILE A 78 4.63 13.12 -1.24
C ILE A 78 3.88 14.44 -1.23
N THR A 79 3.21 14.74 -0.12
CA THR A 79 2.36 15.92 -0.01
C THR A 79 3.04 17.07 0.73
N ASP A 80 2.48 18.25 0.59
CA ASP A 80 2.62 19.32 1.55
C ASP A 80 1.64 19.17 2.72
N SER A 81 1.61 20.13 3.63
CA SER A 81 0.72 20.14 4.80
C SER A 81 -0.76 20.37 4.45
N SER A 82 -1.06 20.79 3.23
CA SER A 82 -2.44 20.91 2.73
C SER A 82 -2.95 19.64 2.05
N GLY A 83 -2.09 18.62 1.93
CA GLY A 83 -2.40 17.35 1.27
C GLY A 83 -2.13 17.34 -0.23
N HIS A 84 -1.68 18.45 -0.83
CA HIS A 84 -1.34 18.49 -2.24
C HIS A 84 -0.05 17.70 -2.51
N ALA A 85 -0.10 16.73 -3.42
CA ALA A 85 1.04 15.92 -3.83
C ALA A 85 1.95 16.70 -4.78
N TYR A 86 2.98 17.35 -4.22
CA TYR A 86 3.92 18.16 -4.99
C TYR A 86 5.14 17.38 -5.50
N LEU A 87 5.40 16.18 -4.96
CA LEU A 87 6.37 15.23 -5.48
C LEU A 87 5.68 13.90 -5.77
N THR A 88 5.83 13.44 -7.00
CA THR A 88 5.30 12.16 -7.45
C THR A 88 6.01 11.73 -8.74
N ASN A 89 6.11 10.42 -8.96
CA ASN A 89 6.59 9.87 -10.23
C ASN A 89 5.48 9.71 -11.28
N THR A 90 4.20 9.88 -10.89
CA THR A 90 3.05 9.59 -11.76
C THR A 90 2.72 10.74 -12.72
N GLY A 91 3.07 11.97 -12.37
CA GLY A 91 2.66 13.17 -13.10
C GLY A 91 1.19 13.55 -12.93
N ILE A 92 0.46 12.85 -12.06
CA ILE A 92 -0.95 13.14 -11.76
C ILE A 92 -1.02 14.22 -10.68
N ASP A 93 -1.80 15.27 -10.93
CA ASP A 93 -2.13 16.27 -9.91
C ASP A 93 -3.22 15.73 -8.98
N PHE A 94 -2.87 15.55 -7.71
CA PHE A 94 -3.78 14.97 -6.72
C PHE A 94 -3.61 15.64 -5.36
N THR A 95 -4.76 15.86 -4.68
CA THR A 95 -4.78 16.41 -3.32
C THR A 95 -5.53 15.46 -2.40
N PHE A 96 -4.84 14.95 -1.39
CA PHE A 96 -5.42 14.19 -0.30
C PHE A 96 -6.25 15.08 0.59
N GLY A 97 -7.41 14.61 1.02
CA GLY A 97 -8.29 15.34 1.92
C GLY A 97 -8.87 14.44 3.02
N PRO A 98 -9.43 15.06 4.10
CA PRO A 98 -10.00 14.33 5.22
C PRO A 98 -11.40 13.76 4.95
N ASP A 99 -12.06 14.19 3.87
CA ASP A 99 -13.45 13.84 3.59
C ASP A 99 -13.57 12.41 3.05
N LYS A 100 -13.89 11.47 3.95
CA LYS A 100 -14.08 10.06 3.63
C LYS A 100 -15.20 9.78 2.61
N ALA A 101 -16.19 10.68 2.51
CA ALA A 101 -17.27 10.52 1.55
C ALA A 101 -16.81 10.81 0.12
N LYS A 102 -15.85 11.74 -0.03
CA LYS A 102 -15.28 12.13 -1.33
C LYS A 102 -14.05 11.28 -1.70
N GLN A 103 -13.26 10.89 -0.70
CA GLN A 103 -12.00 10.18 -0.89
C GLN A 103 -11.91 8.98 0.08
N PRO A 104 -12.73 7.92 -0.12
CA PRO A 104 -12.80 6.80 0.82
C PRO A 104 -11.48 6.01 0.96
N GLN A 105 -10.58 6.09 -0.03
CA GLN A 105 -9.26 5.46 0.01
C GLN A 105 -8.21 6.46 0.53
N ALA A 106 -8.08 7.63 -0.08
CA ALA A 106 -7.02 8.59 0.20
C ALA A 106 -7.16 9.26 1.58
N SER A 107 -8.40 9.50 2.05
CA SER A 107 -8.65 10.12 3.37
C SER A 107 -8.08 9.32 4.54
N ALA A 108 -7.86 8.02 4.38
CA ALA A 108 -7.25 7.17 5.41
C ALA A 108 -5.81 7.61 5.77
N PHE A 109 -5.14 8.36 4.90
CA PHE A 109 -3.78 8.85 5.12
C PHE A 109 -3.74 10.24 5.76
N TRP A 110 -4.89 10.94 5.86
CA TRP A 110 -4.96 12.28 6.44
C TRP A 110 -4.42 12.38 7.87
N PRO A 111 -4.63 11.38 8.76
CA PRO A 111 -4.07 11.38 10.13
C PRO A 111 -2.54 11.51 10.20
N LEU A 112 -1.81 11.20 9.11
CA LEU A 112 -0.35 11.40 9.02
C LEU A 112 0.02 12.88 9.00
N ILE A 113 -0.77 13.72 8.34
CA ILE A 113 -0.58 15.18 8.32
C ILE A 113 -0.94 15.79 9.68
N GLU A 114 -2.01 15.32 10.30
CA GLU A 114 -2.48 15.79 11.61
C GLU A 114 -1.57 15.32 12.76
N GLY A 115 -0.65 14.39 12.50
CA GLY A 115 0.25 13.84 13.51
C GLY A 115 -0.40 12.84 14.46
N GLN A 116 -1.63 12.40 14.16
CA GLN A 116 -2.39 11.40 14.93
C GLN A 116 -1.83 10.00 14.71
N GLU A 117 -1.35 9.73 13.49
CA GLU A 117 -0.72 8.47 13.10
C GLU A 117 0.71 8.71 12.59
N LYS A 118 1.55 7.69 12.67
CA LYS A 118 2.90 7.71 12.11
C LYS A 118 3.03 6.85 10.87
N ILE A 119 2.24 5.79 10.79
CA ILE A 119 2.23 4.80 9.72
C ILE A 119 0.79 4.40 9.47
N VAL A 120 0.39 4.39 8.20
CA VAL A 120 -0.89 3.85 7.74
C VAL A 120 -0.62 2.79 6.70
N VAL A 121 -1.14 1.59 6.93
CA VAL A 121 -1.11 0.46 5.99
C VAL A 121 -2.53 0.19 5.51
N GLN A 122 -2.74 0.24 4.21
CA GLN A 122 -4.00 -0.18 3.59
C GLN A 122 -3.87 -1.55 2.96
N GLN A 123 -4.93 -2.34 3.06
CA GLN A 123 -5.10 -3.53 2.23
C GLN A 123 -5.31 -3.13 0.78
N ALA A 124 -4.95 -4.04 -0.15
CA ALA A 124 -5.14 -3.81 -1.57
C ALA A 124 -6.62 -3.50 -1.88
N ARG A 125 -6.87 -2.38 -2.54
CA ARG A 125 -8.22 -1.92 -2.88
C ARG A 125 -8.22 -0.99 -4.08
N LYS A 126 -9.39 -0.78 -4.68
CA LYS A 126 -9.58 0.21 -5.73
C LYS A 126 -9.27 1.62 -5.22
N ARG A 127 -8.61 2.40 -6.05
CA ARG A 127 -8.31 3.82 -5.80
C ARG A 127 -9.29 4.73 -6.53
N GLU A 128 -9.45 5.98 -6.06
CA GLU A 128 -10.42 6.93 -6.62
C GLU A 128 -10.05 7.46 -8.01
N ILE A 129 -8.77 7.40 -8.39
CA ILE A 129 -8.26 8.05 -9.60
C ILE A 129 -8.73 7.34 -10.88
N ASP A 130 -8.71 5.99 -10.89
CA ASP A 130 -8.94 5.20 -12.11
C ASP A 130 -9.49 3.79 -11.85
N ASP A 131 -9.99 3.53 -10.64
CA ASP A 131 -10.51 2.21 -10.20
C ASP A 131 -9.48 1.06 -10.22
N GLN A 132 -8.22 1.30 -10.48
CA GLN A 132 -7.19 0.26 -10.39
C GLN A 132 -6.97 -0.16 -8.95
N VAL A 133 -6.60 -1.44 -8.76
CA VAL A 133 -6.33 -2.00 -7.43
C VAL A 133 -4.88 -1.77 -7.06
N PHE A 134 -4.67 -1.10 -5.95
CA PHE A 134 -3.35 -0.83 -5.36
C PHE A 134 -3.35 -1.16 -3.88
N LYS A 135 -2.18 -1.57 -3.39
CA LYS A 135 -1.83 -1.53 -1.97
C LYS A 135 -1.02 -0.28 -1.70
N TYR A 136 -1.41 0.47 -0.68
CA TYR A 136 -0.69 1.67 -0.26
C TYR A 136 -0.22 1.58 1.17
N VAL A 137 0.97 2.11 1.41
CA VAL A 137 1.53 2.37 2.73
C VAL A 137 1.97 3.82 2.77
N GLY A 138 1.58 4.54 3.81
CA GLY A 138 1.99 5.92 4.05
C GLY A 138 2.65 6.08 5.41
N VAL A 139 3.60 7.00 5.49
CA VAL A 139 4.24 7.43 6.73
C VAL A 139 4.16 8.95 6.86
N ALA A 140 4.19 9.42 8.11
CA ALA A 140 4.30 10.85 8.39
C ALA A 140 5.68 11.37 7.97
N GLY A 141 5.75 12.61 7.47
CA GLY A 141 7.02 13.27 7.21
C GLY A 141 7.89 13.38 8.47
N VAL A 142 9.21 13.28 8.29
CA VAL A 142 10.17 13.33 9.40
C VAL A 142 10.57 14.75 9.79
N ASP A 143 10.37 15.72 8.90
CA ASP A 143 10.80 17.12 9.05
C ASP A 143 9.62 18.11 9.16
N LYS A 144 8.50 17.79 8.52
CA LYS A 144 7.30 18.64 8.47
C LYS A 144 6.04 17.78 8.28
N PRO A 145 4.83 18.31 8.62
CA PRO A 145 3.58 17.61 8.37
C PRO A 145 3.39 17.33 6.88
N ARG A 146 3.34 16.06 6.52
CA ARG A 146 3.07 15.57 5.15
C ARG A 146 2.84 14.08 5.14
N ILE A 147 2.23 13.60 4.08
CA ILE A 147 2.16 12.18 3.74
C ILE A 147 3.36 11.84 2.86
N VAL A 148 4.06 10.75 3.16
CA VAL A 148 4.98 10.07 2.25
C VAL A 148 4.41 8.67 2.01
N GLN A 149 3.90 8.44 0.81
CA GLN A 149 3.17 7.22 0.47
C GLN A 149 3.87 6.49 -0.67
N VAL A 150 3.92 5.16 -0.57
CA VAL A 150 4.33 4.24 -1.64
C VAL A 150 3.14 3.38 -2.05
N GLY A 151 3.03 3.08 -3.33
CA GLY A 151 1.97 2.29 -3.92
C GLY A 151 2.50 1.13 -4.76
N VAL A 152 1.90 -0.04 -4.60
CA VAL A 152 2.17 -1.26 -5.39
C VAL A 152 0.88 -1.70 -6.05
N ALA A 153 0.90 -1.84 -7.37
CA ALA A 153 -0.25 -2.29 -8.15
C ALA A 153 -0.52 -3.79 -7.94
N ALA A 154 -1.78 -4.19 -8.09
CA ALA A 154 -2.21 -5.59 -7.90
C ALA A 154 -1.38 -6.61 -8.71
N LYS A 155 -0.91 -6.25 -9.90
CA LYS A 155 -0.06 -7.11 -10.75
C LYS A 155 1.25 -7.55 -10.08
N HIS A 156 1.72 -6.82 -9.06
CA HIS A 156 2.93 -7.11 -8.30
C HIS A 156 2.63 -7.73 -6.93
N LEU A 157 1.35 -7.91 -6.58
CA LEU A 157 0.93 -8.49 -5.31
C LEU A 157 0.60 -9.98 -5.49
N PRO A 158 1.13 -10.89 -4.66
CA PRO A 158 0.76 -12.31 -4.68
C PRO A 158 -0.75 -12.48 -4.44
N GLY A 159 -1.39 -13.33 -5.26
CA GLY A 159 -2.80 -13.68 -5.06
C GLY A 159 -3.84 -12.62 -5.44
N CYS A 160 -3.44 -11.49 -6.02
CA CYS A 160 -4.35 -10.40 -6.45
C CYS A 160 -4.69 -10.46 -7.95
N HIS A 161 -4.64 -11.63 -8.58
CA HIS A 161 -4.92 -11.85 -10.01
C HIS A 161 -6.34 -12.31 -10.26
#